data_a7aa31e89a69d67742c40000266c71e2
#
_entry.id   a7aa31e89a69d67742c40000266c71e2
#
_cell.length_a   1.000
_cell.length_b   1.000
_cell.length_c   1.000
_cell.angle_alpha   90.00
_cell.angle_beta   90.00
_cell.angle_gamma   90.00
#
_symmetry.space_group_name_H-M   'P 1'
#
loop_
_entity.id
_entity.type
_entity.pdbx_description
1 polymer ?
#
loop_
_entity_poly.entity_id
_entity_poly.type
_entity_poly.pdbx_seq_one_letter_code
_entity_poly.pdbx_strand_id
1 'polypeptide(L)'
;CTCSGILIDCLGVIGGGALPGTPCNDGSIFTGNDTWQPDCTCAGLFYDCQGVPGGPAQPGTPCDDGDPVSVQDTWSDGCDCVGLYPDCLGTIDGPNVPGTPCDDGDPDTANDLFTITCDCVGMLLDCQGVPGGGALPGTACDDGNANTGNDQWTSTCLCIGQAFDCLGIAGGLALPGTPCDDGDPGTV
;
A
#
# COMPACT_ATOMS: atom_id res chain seq x y z
N CYS A 1 -37.77 -16.83 68.74
CA CYS A 1 -38.53 -15.70 68.20
C CYS A 1 -37.58 -14.95 67.26
N THR A 2 -37.73 -15.18 65.95
CA THR A 2 -37.08 -14.41 64.89
C THR A 2 -37.95 -13.20 64.60
N CYS A 3 -37.48 -11.99 64.97
CA CYS A 3 -38.11 -10.76 64.54
C CYS A 3 -37.89 -10.60 63.01
N SER A 4 -38.91 -10.91 62.23
CA SER A 4 -38.95 -10.53 60.82
C SER A 4 -39.25 -9.02 60.76
N GLY A 5 -38.19 -8.20 60.82
CA GLY A 5 -38.34 -6.77 60.55
C GLY A 5 -38.84 -6.57 59.11
N ILE A 6 -39.88 -5.76 58.95
CA ILE A 6 -40.33 -5.35 57.62
C ILE A 6 -39.26 -4.35 57.12
N LEU A 7 -38.59 -4.68 56.04
CA LEU A 7 -37.55 -3.82 55.44
C LEU A 7 -38.20 -2.63 54.73
N ILE A 8 -37.55 -1.48 54.82
CA ILE A 8 -37.86 -0.30 54.00
C ILE A 8 -37.10 -0.47 52.68
N ASP A 9 -37.76 -0.33 51.57
CA ASP A 9 -37.15 -0.44 50.25
C ASP A 9 -36.41 0.87 49.86
N CYS A 10 -35.72 0.87 48.72
CA CYS A 10 -34.91 2.01 48.26
C CYS A 10 -35.75 3.26 47.90
N LEU A 11 -37.07 3.14 47.82
CA LEU A 11 -38.00 4.28 47.65
C LEU A 11 -38.62 4.73 48.96
N GLY A 12 -38.23 4.15 50.10
CA GLY A 12 -38.73 4.47 51.40
C GLY A 12 -40.07 3.80 51.76
N VAL A 13 -40.51 2.79 50.98
CA VAL A 13 -41.77 2.10 51.19
C VAL A 13 -41.57 0.87 52.06
N ILE A 14 -42.37 0.78 53.13
CA ILE A 14 -42.31 -0.36 54.05
C ILE A 14 -42.85 -1.60 53.35
N GLY A 15 -42.01 -2.64 53.19
CA GLY A 15 -42.36 -3.87 52.49
C GLY A 15 -42.50 -3.70 50.96
N GLY A 16 -41.94 -2.58 50.43
CA GLY A 16 -41.92 -2.30 48.98
C GLY A 16 -40.97 -3.21 48.21
N GLY A 17 -41.01 -3.11 46.87
CA GLY A 17 -40.31 -3.99 45.94
C GLY A 17 -39.01 -3.45 45.42
N ALA A 18 -38.66 -2.19 45.71
CA ALA A 18 -37.41 -1.55 45.22
C ALA A 18 -36.19 -1.95 46.07
N LEU A 19 -35.83 -3.22 46.03
CA LEU A 19 -34.76 -3.79 46.85
C LEU A 19 -33.46 -3.87 46.06
N PRO A 20 -32.29 -3.85 46.71
CA PRO A 20 -31.02 -4.07 46.02
C PRO A 20 -31.05 -5.30 45.11
N GLY A 21 -30.63 -5.12 43.84
CA GLY A 21 -30.67 -6.14 42.78
C GLY A 21 -31.97 -6.19 41.96
N THR A 22 -33.05 -5.45 42.38
CA THR A 22 -34.25 -5.37 41.56
C THR A 22 -34.12 -4.30 40.45
N PRO A 23 -34.84 -4.45 39.32
CA PRO A 23 -34.78 -3.49 38.24
C PRO A 23 -35.20 -2.08 38.62
N CYS A 24 -34.54 -1.08 38.12
CA CYS A 24 -34.88 0.32 38.19
C CYS A 24 -34.62 1.01 36.83
N ASN A 25 -34.63 2.31 36.78
CA ASN A 25 -34.22 3.09 35.61
C ASN A 25 -33.46 4.34 36.15
N ASP A 26 -32.16 4.43 35.84
CA ASP A 26 -31.29 5.52 36.23
C ASP A 26 -31.46 6.77 35.35
N GLY A 27 -32.21 6.66 34.23
CA GLY A 27 -32.47 7.73 33.29
C GLY A 27 -31.34 7.97 32.31
N SER A 28 -30.27 7.18 32.33
CA SER A 28 -29.17 7.24 31.37
C SER A 28 -29.51 6.47 30.10
N ILE A 29 -29.28 7.10 28.95
CA ILE A 29 -29.38 6.42 27.65
C ILE A 29 -28.14 5.61 27.30
N PHE A 30 -27.06 5.73 28.08
CA PHE A 30 -25.79 5.04 27.87
C PHE A 30 -25.63 3.77 28.71
N THR A 31 -26.62 3.46 29.55
CA THR A 31 -26.64 2.31 30.44
C THR A 31 -27.89 1.47 30.20
N GLY A 32 -27.82 0.22 30.60
CA GLY A 32 -28.95 -0.71 30.58
C GLY A 32 -28.82 -1.77 31.65
N ASN A 33 -29.87 -2.57 31.83
CA ASN A 33 -29.98 -3.53 32.94
C ASN A 33 -29.82 -2.84 34.31
N ASP A 34 -30.43 -1.66 34.44
CA ASP A 34 -30.32 -0.87 35.67
C ASP A 34 -30.95 -1.60 36.86
N THR A 35 -30.21 -1.62 37.94
CA THR A 35 -30.65 -2.27 39.20
C THR A 35 -30.36 -1.40 40.40
N TRP A 36 -31.22 -1.52 41.42
CA TRP A 36 -30.97 -0.91 42.69
C TRP A 36 -29.72 -1.48 43.35
N GLN A 37 -28.78 -0.61 43.66
CA GLN A 37 -27.55 -0.97 44.37
C GLN A 37 -27.77 -1.12 45.87
N PRO A 38 -26.83 -1.73 46.65
CA PRO A 38 -26.95 -1.86 48.09
C PRO A 38 -27.10 -0.53 48.88
N ASP A 39 -26.62 0.57 48.29
CA ASP A 39 -26.73 1.92 48.80
C ASP A 39 -28.00 2.67 48.36
N CYS A 40 -28.89 1.94 47.68
CA CYS A 40 -30.12 2.47 47.12
C CYS A 40 -29.90 3.52 46.00
N THR A 41 -28.78 3.49 45.29
CA THR A 41 -28.64 4.17 44.01
C THR A 41 -29.15 3.25 42.89
N CYS A 42 -29.77 3.81 41.85
CA CYS A 42 -30.10 3.07 40.64
C CYS A 42 -28.92 3.23 39.66
N ALA A 43 -28.33 2.13 39.20
CA ALA A 43 -27.23 2.16 38.28
C ALA A 43 -27.28 0.98 37.31
N GLY A 44 -26.96 1.26 36.06
CA GLY A 44 -26.88 0.28 34.98
C GLY A 44 -25.44 0.00 34.50
N LEU A 45 -25.33 -0.95 33.60
CA LEU A 45 -24.08 -1.28 32.91
C LEU A 45 -23.99 -0.46 31.64
N PHE A 46 -22.83 0.10 31.36
CA PHE A 46 -22.61 0.80 30.09
C PHE A 46 -22.80 -0.15 28.91
N TYR A 47 -23.38 0.35 27.84
CA TYR A 47 -23.43 -0.40 26.58
C TYR A 47 -22.03 -0.58 26.02
N ASP A 48 -21.76 -1.77 25.50
CA ASP A 48 -20.58 -2.01 24.71
C ASP A 48 -20.78 -1.53 23.26
N CYS A 49 -19.76 -1.69 22.41
CA CYS A 49 -19.80 -1.26 21.01
C CYS A 49 -20.84 -2.01 20.15
N GLN A 50 -21.38 -3.10 20.65
CA GLN A 50 -22.47 -3.87 20.02
C GLN A 50 -23.84 -3.56 20.62
N GLY A 51 -23.90 -2.63 21.56
CA GLY A 51 -25.14 -2.24 22.23
C GLY A 51 -25.59 -3.21 23.34
N VAL A 52 -24.70 -4.04 23.86
CA VAL A 52 -24.99 -4.97 24.95
C VAL A 52 -24.56 -4.36 26.29
N PRO A 53 -25.48 -4.26 27.28
CA PRO A 53 -25.12 -3.71 28.59
C PRO A 53 -24.07 -4.60 29.29
N GLY A 54 -22.90 -4.02 29.58
CA GLY A 54 -21.78 -4.74 30.19
C GLY A 54 -21.15 -5.82 29.30
N GLY A 55 -21.38 -5.76 27.98
CA GLY A 55 -20.84 -6.70 27.03
C GLY A 55 -19.31 -6.59 26.85
N PRO A 56 -18.72 -7.57 26.14
CA PRO A 56 -17.27 -7.66 25.98
C PRO A 56 -16.69 -6.75 24.90
N ALA A 57 -17.51 -6.20 23.99
CA ALA A 57 -17.06 -5.39 22.85
C ALA A 57 -16.72 -3.95 23.29
N GLN A 58 -15.69 -3.80 24.11
CA GLN A 58 -15.24 -2.51 24.64
C GLN A 58 -14.13 -1.92 23.76
N PRO A 59 -13.95 -0.59 23.75
CA PRO A 59 -12.80 0.02 23.09
C PRO A 59 -11.47 -0.66 23.44
N GLY A 60 -10.67 -0.98 22.41
CA GLY A 60 -9.41 -1.72 22.53
C GLY A 60 -9.54 -3.25 22.57
N THR A 61 -10.77 -3.81 22.60
CA THR A 61 -10.96 -5.28 22.47
C THR A 61 -10.98 -5.71 21.01
N PRO A 62 -10.61 -6.97 20.70
CA PRO A 62 -10.60 -7.47 19.35
C PRO A 62 -11.99 -7.47 18.69
N CYS A 63 -12.00 -7.17 17.41
CA CYS A 63 -13.17 -7.28 16.52
C CYS A 63 -12.74 -7.82 15.15
N ASP A 64 -13.58 -7.75 14.16
CA ASP A 64 -13.33 -8.10 12.76
C ASP A 64 -14.01 -7.02 11.92
N ASP A 65 -13.22 -6.18 11.23
CA ASP A 65 -13.73 -5.11 10.38
C ASP A 65 -14.18 -5.61 9.00
N GLY A 66 -13.92 -6.90 8.70
CA GLY A 66 -14.28 -7.56 7.46
C GLY A 66 -13.31 -7.28 6.31
N ASP A 67 -12.21 -6.56 6.54
CA ASP A 67 -11.14 -6.36 5.57
C ASP A 67 -10.09 -7.47 5.72
N PRO A 68 -9.92 -8.36 4.71
CA PRO A 68 -8.97 -9.46 4.81
C PRO A 68 -7.50 -9.01 4.77
N VAL A 69 -7.23 -7.72 4.50
CA VAL A 69 -5.88 -7.17 4.42
C VAL A 69 -5.45 -6.54 5.74
N SER A 70 -6.41 -6.04 6.52
CA SER A 70 -6.13 -5.52 7.85
C SER A 70 -5.84 -6.65 8.85
N VAL A 71 -5.16 -6.32 9.92
CA VAL A 71 -4.83 -7.25 11.01
C VAL A 71 -4.95 -6.55 12.36
N GLN A 72 -5.12 -7.34 13.43
CA GLN A 72 -5.23 -6.83 14.80
C GLN A 72 -6.38 -5.83 14.98
N ASP A 73 -7.53 -6.13 14.36
CA ASP A 73 -8.69 -5.27 14.44
C ASP A 73 -9.17 -5.10 15.87
N THR A 74 -9.40 -3.88 16.26
CA THR A 74 -9.87 -3.52 17.60
C THR A 74 -10.96 -2.47 17.54
N TRP A 75 -11.86 -2.48 18.53
CA TRP A 75 -12.84 -1.44 18.69
C TRP A 75 -12.15 -0.12 19.07
N SER A 76 -12.42 0.93 18.31
CA SER A 76 -12.00 2.30 18.61
C SER A 76 -12.83 2.90 19.76
N ASP A 77 -12.41 4.07 20.29
CA ASP A 77 -13.19 4.83 21.26
C ASP A 77 -14.56 5.28 20.71
N GLY A 78 -14.71 5.36 19.40
CA GLY A 78 -15.96 5.68 18.70
C GLY A 78 -16.82 4.47 18.39
N CYS A 79 -16.41 3.27 18.83
CA CYS A 79 -17.06 2.01 18.51
C CYS A 79 -17.06 1.66 17.01
N ASP A 80 -16.05 2.09 16.27
CA ASP A 80 -15.74 1.56 14.93
C ASP A 80 -14.71 0.43 15.07
N CYS A 81 -14.92 -0.67 14.40
CA CYS A 81 -13.92 -1.73 14.31
C CYS A 81 -12.87 -1.30 13.29
N VAL A 82 -11.61 -1.18 13.70
CA VAL A 82 -10.51 -0.71 12.84
C VAL A 82 -9.31 -1.63 12.99
N GLY A 83 -8.75 -2.03 11.86
CA GLY A 83 -7.53 -2.81 11.76
C GLY A 83 -6.30 -2.00 11.38
N LEU A 84 -5.14 -2.60 11.57
CA LEU A 84 -3.85 -2.06 11.15
C LEU A 84 -3.43 -2.73 9.84
N TYR A 85 -2.71 -2.01 8.98
CA TYR A 85 -2.27 -2.51 7.69
C TYR A 85 -0.79 -2.89 7.74
N PRO A 86 -0.44 -4.14 7.38
CA PRO A 86 0.96 -4.50 7.17
C PRO A 86 1.53 -3.74 5.96
N ASP A 87 2.79 -3.31 6.07
CA ASP A 87 3.52 -2.77 4.93
C ASP A 87 3.96 -3.90 3.98
N CYS A 88 4.63 -3.56 2.87
CA CYS A 88 5.06 -4.53 1.85
C CYS A 88 6.07 -5.58 2.35
N LEU A 89 6.68 -5.37 3.52
CA LEU A 89 7.56 -6.33 4.19
C LEU A 89 6.87 -7.07 5.35
N GLY A 90 5.55 -6.84 5.54
CA GLY A 90 4.76 -7.46 6.61
C GLY A 90 4.88 -6.80 7.98
N THR A 91 5.46 -5.60 8.05
CA THR A 91 5.55 -4.84 9.30
C THR A 91 4.28 -4.00 9.47
N ILE A 92 3.59 -4.16 10.60
CA ILE A 92 2.37 -3.40 10.90
C ILE A 92 2.71 -1.91 11.01
N ASP A 93 1.95 -1.08 10.28
CA ASP A 93 2.18 0.36 10.16
C ASP A 93 3.63 0.71 9.76
N GLY A 94 4.31 -0.19 9.05
CA GLY A 94 5.67 0.00 8.59
C GLY A 94 5.78 1.03 7.45
N PRO A 95 7.01 1.50 7.17
CA PRO A 95 7.25 2.55 6.18
C PRO A 95 7.26 2.06 4.73
N ASN A 96 7.31 0.74 4.49
CA ASN A 96 7.52 0.15 3.16
C ASN A 96 6.19 -0.03 2.41
N VAL A 97 5.51 1.08 2.16
CA VAL A 97 4.21 1.11 1.47
C VAL A 97 4.39 1.29 -0.04
N PRO A 98 3.35 1.01 -0.87
CA PRO A 98 3.41 1.26 -2.31
C PRO A 98 3.92 2.67 -2.65
N GLY A 99 4.90 2.73 -3.58
CA GLY A 99 5.58 3.98 -3.97
C GLY A 99 6.81 4.34 -3.14
N THR A 100 7.16 3.58 -2.11
CA THR A 100 8.42 3.78 -1.38
C THR A 100 9.57 3.02 -2.04
N PRO A 101 10.82 3.49 -1.89
CA PRO A 101 12.00 2.84 -2.46
C PRO A 101 12.21 1.43 -1.92
N CYS A 102 12.64 0.55 -2.80
CA CYS A 102 13.09 -0.81 -2.51
C CYS A 102 14.32 -1.15 -3.35
N ASP A 103 14.75 -2.38 -3.39
CA ASP A 103 15.82 -2.92 -4.22
C ASP A 103 15.32 -4.27 -4.75
N ASP A 104 15.09 -4.38 -6.07
CA ASP A 104 14.63 -5.61 -6.71
C ASP A 104 15.79 -6.59 -7.00
N GLY A 105 17.04 -6.14 -6.74
CA GLY A 105 18.24 -6.92 -6.93
C GLY A 105 18.67 -7.09 -8.38
N ASP A 106 18.01 -6.39 -9.32
CA ASP A 106 18.40 -6.38 -10.74
C ASP A 106 19.37 -5.22 -11.01
N PRO A 107 20.63 -5.49 -11.39
CA PRO A 107 21.62 -4.43 -11.68
C PRO A 107 21.30 -3.64 -12.97
N ASP A 108 20.38 -4.13 -13.80
CA ASP A 108 19.97 -3.46 -15.03
C ASP A 108 18.77 -2.52 -14.83
N THR A 109 18.29 -2.38 -13.60
CA THR A 109 17.24 -1.44 -13.19
C THR A 109 17.74 -0.42 -12.17
N ALA A 110 16.97 0.63 -11.96
CA ALA A 110 17.17 1.60 -10.89
C ALA A 110 15.87 2.37 -10.59
N ASN A 111 15.87 3.11 -9.49
CA ASN A 111 14.70 3.79 -8.95
C ASN A 111 13.57 2.81 -8.63
N ASP A 112 13.92 1.70 -7.99
CA ASP A 112 13.00 0.63 -7.66
C ASP A 112 12.02 1.10 -6.59
N LEU A 113 10.74 0.83 -6.85
CA LEU A 113 9.65 1.21 -5.96
C LEU A 113 8.71 0.03 -5.75
N PHE A 114 8.14 -0.05 -4.54
CA PHE A 114 7.06 -0.98 -4.28
C PHE A 114 5.81 -0.62 -5.10
N THR A 115 5.26 -1.60 -5.79
CA THR A 115 3.97 -1.50 -6.49
C THR A 115 2.81 -1.59 -5.50
N ILE A 116 1.58 -1.38 -6.01
CA ILE A 116 0.35 -1.58 -5.22
C ILE A 116 0.14 -3.04 -4.78
N THR A 117 0.83 -3.99 -5.43
CA THR A 117 0.84 -5.42 -5.08
C THR A 117 2.04 -5.80 -4.24
N CYS A 118 2.79 -4.81 -3.77
CA CYS A 118 4.01 -5.00 -2.98
C CYS A 118 5.15 -5.76 -3.70
N ASP A 119 5.14 -5.74 -5.03
CA ASP A 119 6.30 -6.17 -5.82
C ASP A 119 7.29 -5.01 -5.90
N CYS A 120 8.59 -5.29 -5.73
CA CYS A 120 9.63 -4.30 -5.96
C CYS A 120 9.99 -4.29 -7.45
N VAL A 121 9.87 -3.15 -8.13
CA VAL A 121 10.19 -3.03 -9.56
C VAL A 121 10.91 -1.73 -9.85
N GLY A 122 11.99 -1.83 -10.63
CA GLY A 122 12.80 -0.72 -11.11
C GLY A 122 12.51 -0.34 -12.56
N MET A 123 13.06 0.80 -12.96
CA MET A 123 13.09 1.23 -14.36
C MET A 123 14.35 0.68 -15.02
N LEU A 124 14.19 0.04 -16.19
CA LEU A 124 15.34 -0.41 -16.97
C LEU A 124 16.29 0.76 -17.28
N LEU A 125 17.59 0.52 -17.12
CA LEU A 125 18.62 1.44 -17.54
C LEU A 125 18.74 1.44 -19.06
N ASP A 126 18.85 2.61 -19.64
CA ASP A 126 19.20 2.71 -21.05
C ASP A 126 20.72 2.55 -21.28
N CYS A 127 21.15 2.59 -22.54
CA CYS A 127 22.57 2.41 -22.90
C CYS A 127 23.51 3.51 -22.33
N GLN A 128 22.97 4.56 -21.77
CA GLN A 128 23.73 5.61 -21.07
C GLN A 128 23.63 5.50 -19.54
N GLY A 129 22.94 4.45 -19.05
CA GLY A 129 22.72 4.24 -17.61
C GLY A 129 21.64 5.14 -17.01
N VAL A 130 20.73 5.68 -17.84
CA VAL A 130 19.62 6.51 -17.37
C VAL A 130 18.37 5.65 -17.18
N PRO A 131 17.79 5.62 -15.95
CA PRO A 131 16.56 4.85 -15.70
C PRO A 131 15.40 5.36 -16.57
N GLY A 132 14.79 4.45 -17.34
CA GLY A 132 13.70 4.80 -18.25
C GLY A 132 14.12 5.74 -19.38
N GLY A 133 15.41 5.87 -19.65
CA GLY A 133 15.98 6.75 -20.68
C GLY A 133 15.66 6.29 -22.10
N GLY A 134 16.06 7.14 -23.06
CA GLY A 134 15.75 6.95 -24.49
C GLY A 134 16.86 6.33 -25.32
N ALA A 135 18.06 6.11 -24.77
CA ALA A 135 19.21 5.52 -25.48
C ALA A 135 19.07 3.98 -25.56
N LEU A 136 18.02 3.50 -26.23
CA LEU A 136 17.69 2.08 -26.34
C LEU A 136 18.31 1.45 -27.60
N PRO A 137 18.54 0.13 -27.63
CA PRO A 137 18.99 -0.57 -28.83
C PRO A 137 18.14 -0.21 -30.06
N GLY A 138 18.84 0.17 -31.15
CA GLY A 138 18.22 0.65 -32.38
C GLY A 138 17.90 2.14 -32.44
N THR A 139 18.03 2.89 -31.36
CA THR A 139 17.91 4.36 -31.39
C THR A 139 19.22 5.00 -31.86
N ALA A 140 19.10 6.22 -32.41
CA ALA A 140 20.24 6.97 -32.90
C ALA A 140 21.23 7.35 -31.78
N CYS A 141 22.50 7.31 -32.09
CA CYS A 141 23.60 7.79 -31.25
C CYS A 141 24.66 8.50 -32.12
N ASP A 142 25.79 8.81 -31.55
CA ASP A 142 26.97 9.32 -32.26
C ASP A 142 28.17 8.52 -31.75
N ASP A 143 28.81 7.72 -32.62
CA ASP A 143 29.98 6.91 -32.28
C ASP A 143 31.28 7.75 -32.33
N GLY A 144 31.19 9.03 -32.68
CA GLY A 144 32.32 9.97 -32.74
C GLY A 144 33.23 9.73 -33.98
N ASN A 145 32.86 8.83 -34.88
CA ASN A 145 33.63 8.51 -36.09
C ASN A 145 33.09 9.28 -37.31
N ALA A 146 33.82 10.26 -37.79
CA ALA A 146 33.41 11.07 -38.94
C ALA A 146 33.29 10.25 -40.26
N ASN A 147 33.76 9.00 -40.33
CA ASN A 147 33.69 8.15 -41.49
C ASN A 147 32.47 7.16 -41.46
N THR A 148 31.63 7.29 -40.44
CA THR A 148 30.40 6.50 -40.30
C THR A 148 29.20 7.44 -40.23
N GLY A 149 28.02 6.88 -40.37
CA GLY A 149 26.74 7.56 -40.23
C GLY A 149 25.62 6.56 -39.98
N ASN A 150 24.42 7.05 -39.72
CA ASN A 150 23.30 6.23 -39.22
C ASN A 150 23.66 5.43 -37.98
N ASP A 151 24.39 6.07 -37.07
CA ASP A 151 24.88 5.42 -35.86
C ASP A 151 23.71 5.06 -34.95
N GLN A 152 23.73 3.83 -34.46
CA GLN A 152 22.66 3.29 -33.61
C GLN A 152 23.26 2.48 -32.46
N TRP A 153 22.55 2.52 -31.33
CA TRP A 153 22.84 1.66 -30.19
C TRP A 153 22.57 0.20 -30.54
N THR A 154 23.54 -0.67 -30.30
CA THR A 154 23.38 -2.12 -30.41
C THR A 154 22.66 -2.70 -29.19
N SER A 155 22.32 -4.00 -29.27
CA SER A 155 21.78 -4.74 -28.11
C SER A 155 22.78 -4.90 -26.96
N THR A 156 24.05 -4.61 -27.19
CA THR A 156 25.12 -4.62 -26.16
C THR A 156 25.51 -3.21 -25.74
N CYS A 157 24.67 -2.24 -26.04
CA CYS A 157 24.92 -0.83 -25.72
C CYS A 157 26.22 -0.26 -26.27
N LEU A 158 26.64 -0.69 -27.46
CA LEU A 158 27.69 -0.04 -28.23
C LEU A 158 27.05 0.85 -29.29
N CYS A 159 27.48 2.11 -29.40
CA CYS A 159 27.10 2.98 -30.50
C CYS A 159 27.95 2.62 -31.70
N ILE A 160 27.34 2.21 -32.80
CA ILE A 160 28.04 1.87 -34.04
C ILE A 160 27.34 2.45 -35.27
N GLY A 161 28.12 3.02 -36.17
CA GLY A 161 27.64 3.54 -37.44
C GLY A 161 27.98 2.63 -38.63
N GLN A 162 27.39 2.95 -39.75
CA GLN A 162 27.70 2.34 -41.04
C GLN A 162 28.72 3.20 -41.76
N ALA A 163 29.78 2.54 -42.32
CA ALA A 163 30.79 3.27 -43.06
C ALA A 163 30.19 3.97 -44.28
N PHE A 164 30.68 5.16 -44.61
CA PHE A 164 30.32 5.85 -45.84
C PHE A 164 30.94 5.14 -47.04
N ASP A 165 30.18 5.02 -48.09
CA ASP A 165 30.70 4.61 -49.40
C ASP A 165 31.38 5.79 -50.15
N CYS A 166 31.90 5.55 -51.35
CA CYS A 166 32.55 6.57 -52.16
C CYS A 166 31.63 7.73 -52.58
N LEU A 167 30.31 7.58 -52.44
CA LEU A 167 29.29 8.58 -52.70
C LEU A 167 28.84 9.31 -51.41
N GLY A 168 29.43 8.95 -50.26
CA GLY A 168 29.06 9.53 -48.95
C GLY A 168 27.74 8.99 -48.37
N ILE A 169 27.30 7.81 -48.84
CA ILE A 169 26.07 7.18 -48.31
C ILE A 169 26.48 6.16 -47.26
N ALA A 170 25.92 6.31 -46.04
CA ALA A 170 26.18 5.37 -44.94
C ALA A 170 25.58 3.98 -45.31
N GLY A 171 26.43 2.94 -45.27
CA GLY A 171 26.06 1.59 -45.67
C GLY A 171 25.79 1.42 -47.16
N GLY A 172 26.21 2.37 -48.01
CA GLY A 172 26.05 2.31 -49.45
C GLY A 172 26.91 1.23 -50.10
N LEU A 173 26.65 0.97 -51.35
CA LEU A 173 27.25 -0.13 -52.13
C LEU A 173 28.43 0.31 -53.00
N ALA A 174 28.70 1.61 -53.13
CA ALA A 174 29.79 2.16 -53.92
C ALA A 174 31.14 2.05 -53.17
N LEU A 175 31.58 0.83 -52.88
CA LEU A 175 32.80 0.55 -52.13
C LEU A 175 34.05 0.65 -53.08
N PRO A 176 35.25 0.96 -52.52
CA PRO A 176 36.48 0.95 -53.30
C PRO A 176 36.69 -0.37 -54.03
N GLY A 177 36.84 -0.33 -55.37
CA GLY A 177 37.00 -1.49 -56.20
C GLY A 177 35.70 -2.07 -56.76
N THR A 178 34.53 -1.49 -56.45
CA THR A 178 33.29 -1.82 -57.17
C THR A 178 33.29 -1.14 -58.55
N PRO A 179 32.71 -1.79 -59.57
CA PRO A 179 32.54 -1.13 -60.86
C PRO A 179 31.70 0.15 -60.73
N CYS A 180 32.17 1.23 -61.29
CA CYS A 180 31.44 2.48 -61.40
C CYS A 180 31.41 2.94 -62.88
N ASP A 181 30.36 3.67 -63.24
CA ASP A 181 30.26 4.36 -64.54
C ASP A 181 30.79 5.78 -64.33
N ASP A 182 31.86 6.12 -65.01
CA ASP A 182 32.48 7.46 -65.00
C ASP A 182 31.81 8.41 -66.01
N GLY A 183 30.76 7.95 -66.70
CA GLY A 183 30.06 8.70 -67.70
C GLY A 183 30.80 8.83 -69.02
N ASP A 184 31.95 8.13 -69.21
CA ASP A 184 32.67 8.09 -70.41
C ASP A 184 32.27 6.86 -71.21
N PRO A 185 31.62 7.00 -72.42
CA PRO A 185 31.18 5.87 -73.20
C PRO A 185 32.34 5.06 -73.76
N GLY A 186 33.60 5.46 -73.61
CA GLY A 186 34.80 4.76 -74.05
C GLY A 186 35.46 3.91 -72.95
N THR A 187 34.97 3.89 -71.76
CA THR A 187 35.52 3.10 -70.64
C THR A 187 34.45 2.11 -70.10
N VAL A 188 34.90 0.93 -69.60
CA VAL A 188 34.04 -0.16 -69.06
C VAL A 188 34.57 -0.56 -67.73
#